data_20b2241cab6783291819544955cf5d12
#
_entry.id   20b2241cab6783291819544955cf5d12
#
_cell.length_a   1.000
_cell.length_b   1.000
_cell.length_c   1.000
_cell.angle_alpha   90.00
_cell.angle_beta   90.00
_cell.angle_gamma   90.00
#
_symmetry.space_group_name_H-M   'P 1'
#
loop_
_entity.id
_entity.type
_entity.pdbx_description
1 polymer ?
#
loop_
_entity_poly.entity_id
_entity_poly.type
_entity_poly.pdbx_seq_one_letter_code
_entity_poly.pdbx_strand_id
1 'polypeptide(L)'
;MKKNNMKSIGILTGLWLLLFLNCGQRMAAQIRNKVCDTIPYEFIQEKIIIPVTVSGIKVKYIVDTGGRTGTMYDAATEMKATAAGYMRISDVNAQGSNYQEAHVQNVSIGENYKIKQLKTMVLPKNPFFTGLGVVGILGGDAFAQSVVTFDSRSKIMVINYPYRPEGLKVTDGIPLLDETDHHSIVNVRLGDNDFKVLFDTGAGGFLLYSTEDYERLSDISKVTNHGYGIVAAGITGLGKPVDIKKVSVPSINIMGKEFTNVGSTTTVMNGTIIG
;
A
#
# COMPACT_ATOMS: atom_id res chain seq x y z
N MET A 1 44.80 -18.20 60.91
CA MET A 1 44.18 -16.86 60.69
C MET A 1 44.08 -16.63 59.20
N LYS A 2 42.89 -16.75 58.64
CA LYS A 2 42.50 -16.20 57.31
C LYS A 2 41.03 -15.86 57.40
N LYS A 3 40.73 -14.57 57.48
CA LYS A 3 39.38 -14.00 57.49
C LYS A 3 38.85 -13.80 56.06
N ASN A 4 37.61 -14.19 55.90
CA ASN A 4 36.79 -14.20 54.72
C ASN A 4 36.58 -12.83 54.06
N ASN A 5 36.63 -12.83 52.72
CA ASN A 5 35.99 -11.81 51.88
C ASN A 5 34.78 -12.47 51.20
N MET A 6 33.61 -12.27 51.76
CA MET A 6 32.35 -12.75 51.21
C MET A 6 31.30 -11.64 51.38
N LYS A 7 31.49 -10.51 50.68
CA LYS A 7 30.52 -9.39 50.65
C LYS A 7 30.34 -8.68 49.32
N SER A 8 30.83 -9.20 48.21
CA SER A 8 30.68 -8.47 46.92
C SER A 8 29.79 -9.14 45.85
N ILE A 9 29.22 -10.32 46.12
CA ILE A 9 28.42 -11.05 45.13
C ILE A 9 26.92 -10.70 45.20
N GLY A 10 26.44 -10.16 46.31
CA GLY A 10 25.02 -9.89 46.51
C GLY A 10 24.48 -8.62 45.81
N ILE A 11 25.34 -7.70 45.43
CA ILE A 11 24.93 -6.39 44.87
C ILE A 11 24.79 -6.44 43.33
N LEU A 12 25.58 -7.30 42.66
CA LEU A 12 25.50 -7.41 41.19
C LEU A 12 24.25 -8.17 40.72
N THR A 13 23.77 -9.17 41.46
CA THR A 13 22.57 -9.92 41.10
C THR A 13 21.26 -9.12 41.22
N GLY A 14 21.21 -8.19 42.19
CA GLY A 14 20.07 -7.29 42.34
C GLY A 14 19.88 -6.26 41.21
N LEU A 15 21.00 -5.82 40.64
CA LEU A 15 20.97 -4.80 39.56
C LEU A 15 20.50 -5.39 38.21
N TRP A 16 20.81 -6.66 37.94
CA TRP A 16 20.35 -7.37 36.74
C TRP A 16 18.85 -7.69 36.79
N LEU A 17 18.30 -7.99 37.96
CA LEU A 17 16.86 -8.26 38.12
C LEU A 17 16.02 -7.02 37.93
N LEU A 18 16.51 -5.84 38.33
CA LEU A 18 15.83 -4.55 38.12
C LEU A 18 15.82 -4.08 36.64
N LEU A 19 16.87 -4.46 35.88
CA LEU A 19 16.91 -4.16 34.44
C LEU A 19 15.93 -5.01 33.62
N PHE A 20 15.69 -6.26 34.00
CA PHE A 20 14.70 -7.12 33.35
C PHE A 20 13.25 -6.73 33.67
N LEU A 21 12.98 -6.22 34.86
CA LEU A 21 11.65 -5.73 35.24
C LEU A 21 11.25 -4.46 34.50
N ASN A 22 12.21 -3.59 34.16
CA ASN A 22 11.92 -2.38 33.37
C ASN A 22 11.74 -2.65 31.87
N CYS A 23 12.32 -3.73 31.33
CA CYS A 23 12.12 -4.12 29.93
C CYS A 23 10.75 -4.74 29.70
N GLY A 24 10.23 -5.51 30.67
CA GLY A 24 8.88 -6.11 30.61
C GLY A 24 7.73 -5.09 30.72
N GLN A 25 7.92 -4.01 31.44
CA GLN A 25 6.87 -2.97 31.61
C GLN A 25 6.72 -2.06 30.39
N ARG A 26 7.71 -1.95 29.51
CA ARG A 26 7.57 -1.17 28.26
C ARG A 26 6.81 -1.90 27.15
N MET A 27 6.69 -3.21 27.22
CA MET A 27 5.89 -3.99 26.26
C MET A 27 4.40 -4.09 26.63
N ALA A 28 4.03 -3.89 27.89
CA ALA A 28 2.64 -3.98 28.34
C ALA A 28 1.83 -2.67 28.18
N ALA A 29 2.47 -1.56 27.81
CA ALA A 29 1.84 -0.23 27.80
C ALA A 29 1.29 0.23 26.45
N GLN A 30 1.11 -0.65 25.48
CA GLN A 30 0.42 -0.33 24.23
C GLN A 30 -0.67 -1.35 23.90
N ILE A 31 -1.63 -1.52 24.81
CA ILE A 31 -2.96 -1.97 24.39
C ILE A 31 -3.58 -0.75 23.72
N ARG A 32 -3.25 -0.55 22.46
CA ARG A 32 -3.95 0.44 21.64
C ARG A 32 -5.40 0.00 21.54
N ASN A 33 -6.31 0.93 21.77
CA ASN A 33 -7.74 0.68 21.62
C ASN A 33 -7.98 0.08 20.23
N LYS A 34 -8.74 -0.99 20.20
CA LYS A 34 -9.20 -1.60 18.95
C LYS A 34 -9.99 -0.56 18.17
N VAL A 35 -9.66 -0.39 16.89
CA VAL A 35 -10.34 0.50 15.97
C VAL A 35 -11.06 -0.32 14.92
N CYS A 36 -12.32 0.02 14.67
CA CYS A 36 -13.07 -0.47 13.52
C CYS A 36 -13.83 0.72 12.94
N ASP A 37 -13.29 1.27 11.85
CA ASP A 37 -13.91 2.40 11.16
C ASP A 37 -14.47 1.95 9.82
N THR A 38 -15.67 2.42 9.50
CA THR A 38 -16.32 2.24 8.20
C THR A 38 -16.33 3.59 7.49
N ILE A 39 -15.65 3.66 6.34
CA ILE A 39 -15.42 4.88 5.58
C ILE A 39 -16.11 4.75 4.23
N PRO A 40 -17.13 5.55 3.92
CA PRO A 40 -17.68 5.60 2.56
C PRO A 40 -16.62 6.15 1.60
N TYR A 41 -16.55 5.56 0.40
CA TYR A 41 -15.65 6.01 -0.64
C TYR A 41 -16.38 6.38 -1.93
N GLU A 42 -15.79 7.25 -2.70
CA GLU A 42 -16.17 7.53 -4.08
C GLU A 42 -15.37 6.62 -5.01
N PHE A 43 -16.01 6.12 -6.07
CA PHE A 43 -15.32 5.35 -7.10
C PHE A 43 -15.40 6.13 -8.42
N ILE A 44 -14.32 6.82 -8.76
CA ILE A 44 -14.24 7.75 -9.90
C ILE A 44 -13.03 7.38 -10.74
N GLN A 45 -13.22 7.17 -12.05
CA GLN A 45 -12.15 6.76 -12.98
C GLN A 45 -11.35 5.56 -12.46
N GLU A 46 -12.04 4.54 -11.97
CA GLU A 46 -11.45 3.32 -11.41
C GLU A 46 -10.55 3.55 -10.18
N LYS A 47 -10.74 4.65 -9.46
CA LYS A 47 -9.99 4.98 -8.25
C LYS A 47 -10.91 5.02 -7.03
N ILE A 48 -10.44 4.42 -5.94
CA ILE A 48 -11.05 4.49 -4.62
C ILE A 48 -10.59 5.79 -3.96
N ILE A 49 -11.53 6.71 -3.73
CA ILE A 49 -11.25 8.03 -3.16
C ILE A 49 -11.94 8.15 -1.80
N ILE A 50 -11.16 8.45 -0.76
CA ILE A 50 -11.65 8.58 0.61
C ILE A 50 -11.45 10.00 1.18
N PRO A 51 -12.34 10.44 2.06
CA PRO A 51 -12.12 11.65 2.84
C PRO A 51 -11.11 11.40 3.96
N VAL A 52 -10.21 12.35 4.17
CA VAL A 52 -9.18 12.32 5.21
C VAL A 52 -9.08 13.69 5.85
N THR A 53 -8.81 13.75 7.14
CA THR A 53 -8.52 15.00 7.84
C THR A 53 -7.04 15.00 8.24
N VAL A 54 -6.29 16.02 7.81
CA VAL A 54 -4.87 16.19 8.12
C VAL A 54 -4.69 17.52 8.84
N SER A 55 -4.22 17.51 10.08
CA SER A 55 -4.04 18.72 10.90
C SER A 55 -5.31 19.62 10.94
N GLY A 56 -6.49 19.01 10.91
CA GLY A 56 -7.79 19.72 10.89
C GLY A 56 -8.30 20.12 9.51
N ILE A 57 -7.50 19.94 8.46
CA ILE A 57 -7.88 20.25 7.06
C ILE A 57 -8.53 19.01 6.44
N LYS A 58 -9.74 19.17 5.90
CA LYS A 58 -10.45 18.09 5.20
C LYS A 58 -10.02 18.03 3.74
N VAL A 59 -9.55 16.89 3.31
CA VAL A 59 -9.04 16.61 1.96
C VAL A 59 -9.50 15.25 1.49
N LYS A 60 -9.23 14.93 0.23
CA LYS A 60 -9.47 13.59 -0.34
C LYS A 60 -8.16 13.00 -0.87
N TYR A 61 -8.03 11.69 -0.72
CA TYR A 61 -6.91 10.92 -1.25
C TYR A 61 -7.41 9.72 -2.05
N ILE A 62 -6.64 9.29 -3.05
CA ILE A 62 -6.79 7.97 -3.65
C ILE A 62 -6.18 6.94 -2.70
N VAL A 63 -6.82 5.79 -2.51
CA VAL A 63 -6.22 4.63 -1.85
C VAL A 63 -5.45 3.82 -2.89
N ASP A 64 -4.16 3.66 -2.68
CA ASP A 64 -3.21 3.08 -3.64
C ASP A 64 -2.29 2.09 -2.92
N THR A 65 -2.69 0.81 -2.90
CA THR A 65 -1.91 -0.25 -2.22
C THR A 65 -0.63 -0.63 -2.97
N GLY A 66 -0.49 -0.22 -4.21
CA GLY A 66 0.71 -0.40 -5.03
C GLY A 66 1.74 0.71 -4.89
N GLY A 67 1.41 1.78 -4.15
CA GLY A 67 2.26 2.95 -3.98
C GLY A 67 2.61 3.26 -2.52
N ARG A 68 3.46 4.26 -2.35
CA ARG A 68 3.71 4.92 -1.06
C ARG A 68 2.88 6.18 -0.94
N THR A 69 2.57 6.59 0.27
CA THR A 69 1.84 7.83 0.52
C THR A 69 2.56 9.04 -0.08
N GLY A 70 1.82 9.79 -0.89
CA GLY A 70 2.30 11.00 -1.56
C GLY A 70 1.26 12.11 -1.53
N THR A 71 1.71 13.34 -1.28
CA THR A 71 0.88 14.55 -1.18
C THR A 71 1.43 15.64 -2.10
N MET A 72 0.57 16.27 -2.91
CA MET A 72 0.98 17.38 -3.77
C MET A 72 1.56 18.53 -2.94
N TYR A 73 2.56 19.22 -3.49
CA TYR A 73 3.31 20.27 -2.82
C TYR A 73 2.43 21.36 -2.17
N ASP A 74 1.43 21.84 -2.91
CA ASP A 74 0.53 22.89 -2.41
C ASP A 74 -0.23 22.42 -1.16
N ALA A 75 -0.77 21.20 -1.20
CA ALA A 75 -1.48 20.60 -0.08
C ALA A 75 -0.53 20.29 1.09
N ALA A 76 0.67 19.77 0.83
CA ALA A 76 1.67 19.51 1.86
C ALA A 76 2.06 20.79 2.58
N THR A 77 2.17 21.91 1.85
CA THR A 77 2.45 23.23 2.41
C THR A 77 1.30 23.73 3.29
N GLU A 78 0.06 23.62 2.83
CA GLU A 78 -1.14 23.98 3.59
C GLU A 78 -1.27 23.15 4.89
N MET A 79 -0.96 21.86 4.82
CA MET A 79 -0.91 20.93 5.95
C MET A 79 0.28 21.15 6.89
N LYS A 80 1.16 22.11 6.59
CA LYS A 80 2.38 22.40 7.35
C LYS A 80 3.28 21.16 7.49
N ALA A 81 3.44 20.42 6.41
CA ALA A 81 4.31 19.26 6.37
C ALA A 81 5.77 19.65 6.68
N THR A 82 6.44 18.86 7.50
CA THR A 82 7.84 19.11 7.88
C THR A 82 8.78 18.22 7.08
N ALA A 83 9.80 18.80 6.46
CA ALA A 83 10.78 18.06 5.67
C ALA A 83 11.44 16.94 6.49
N ALA A 84 11.60 15.76 5.88
CA ALA A 84 12.15 14.55 6.51
C ALA A 84 13.34 13.94 5.74
N GLY A 85 13.66 14.47 4.56
CA GLY A 85 14.75 13.95 3.73
C GLY A 85 14.37 13.88 2.26
N TYR A 86 15.05 12.99 1.55
CA TYR A 86 14.79 12.68 0.15
C TYR A 86 14.84 11.16 -0.07
N MET A 87 14.00 10.66 -0.96
CA MET A 87 14.08 9.28 -1.41
C MET A 87 13.99 9.20 -2.93
N ARG A 88 14.65 8.20 -3.50
CA ARG A 88 14.53 7.87 -4.91
C ARG A 88 13.41 6.86 -5.10
N ILE A 89 12.47 7.18 -5.97
CA ILE A 89 11.36 6.31 -6.35
C ILE A 89 11.33 6.18 -7.86
N SER A 90 11.06 4.98 -8.32
CA SER A 90 10.68 4.72 -9.71
C SER A 90 9.17 4.58 -9.76
N ASP A 91 8.54 5.30 -10.65
CA ASP A 91 7.10 5.18 -10.89
C ASP A 91 6.77 4.04 -11.89
N VAL A 92 5.49 3.86 -12.14
CA VAL A 92 4.97 2.86 -13.10
C VAL A 92 5.49 3.03 -14.54
N ASN A 93 6.03 4.19 -14.88
CA ASN A 93 6.66 4.46 -16.18
C ASN A 93 8.16 4.13 -16.18
N ALA A 94 8.65 3.45 -15.14
CA ALA A 94 10.07 3.15 -14.88
C ALA A 94 10.97 4.40 -14.82
N GLN A 95 10.39 5.57 -14.54
CA GLN A 95 11.11 6.82 -14.37
C GLN A 95 11.49 7.01 -12.90
N GLY A 96 12.79 6.94 -12.62
CA GLY A 96 13.32 7.20 -11.28
C GLY A 96 13.53 8.70 -11.05
N SER A 97 12.94 9.22 -9.98
CA SER A 97 13.12 10.61 -9.53
C SER A 97 13.37 10.68 -8.03
N ASN A 98 14.07 11.73 -7.61
CA ASN A 98 14.23 12.03 -6.19
C ASN A 98 13.06 12.90 -5.72
N TYR A 99 12.33 12.41 -4.72
CA TYR A 99 11.25 13.15 -4.08
C TYR A 99 11.66 13.59 -2.68
N GLN A 100 11.27 14.80 -2.31
CA GLN A 100 11.37 15.23 -0.92
C GLN A 100 10.41 14.37 -0.09
N GLU A 101 10.89 13.87 1.04
CA GLU A 101 10.05 13.28 2.07
C GLU A 101 9.65 14.35 3.09
N ALA A 102 8.43 14.25 3.57
CA ALA A 102 7.93 15.12 4.62
C ALA A 102 7.05 14.32 5.60
N HIS A 103 6.80 14.89 6.74
CA HIS A 103 5.86 14.37 7.73
C HIS A 103 4.64 15.28 7.82
N VAL A 104 3.46 14.74 7.66
CA VAL A 104 2.19 15.38 8.01
C VAL A 104 1.73 14.88 9.38
N GLN A 105 1.12 15.76 10.16
CA GLN A 105 0.74 15.46 11.53
C GLN A 105 -0.78 15.27 11.65
N ASN A 106 -1.19 14.50 12.67
CA ASN A 106 -2.59 14.36 13.07
C ASN A 106 -3.52 13.98 11.90
N VAL A 107 -3.18 12.87 11.23
CA VAL A 107 -4.00 12.32 10.15
C VAL A 107 -5.13 11.48 10.74
N SER A 108 -6.36 11.73 10.30
CA SER A 108 -7.54 10.93 10.66
C SER A 108 -8.19 10.36 9.41
N ILE A 109 -8.30 9.04 9.37
CA ILE A 109 -9.01 8.28 8.35
C ILE A 109 -10.22 7.65 9.06
N GLY A 110 -11.41 8.19 8.83
CA GLY A 110 -12.58 7.86 9.66
C GLY A 110 -12.59 8.56 11.03
N GLU A 111 -13.32 8.02 11.99
CA GLU A 111 -13.49 8.63 13.31
C GLU A 111 -12.38 8.26 14.30
N ASN A 112 -11.95 7.00 14.27
CA ASN A 112 -11.09 6.42 15.30
C ASN A 112 -9.69 6.08 14.79
N TYR A 113 -9.50 5.82 13.49
CA TYR A 113 -8.21 5.53 12.93
C TYR A 113 -7.36 6.81 12.81
N LYS A 114 -6.45 6.97 13.76
CA LYS A 114 -5.62 8.17 13.94
C LYS A 114 -4.14 7.82 13.76
N ILE A 115 -3.46 8.54 12.89
CA ILE A 115 -2.03 8.46 12.67
C ILE A 115 -1.42 9.77 13.19
N LYS A 116 -0.60 9.68 14.24
CA LYS A 116 0.02 10.86 14.84
C LYS A 116 0.93 11.59 13.85
N GLN A 117 1.69 10.82 13.10
CA GLN A 117 2.62 11.32 12.09
C GLN A 117 2.65 10.34 10.93
N LEU A 118 2.36 10.81 9.74
CA LEU A 118 2.42 10.04 8.50
C LEU A 118 3.52 10.62 7.61
N LYS A 119 4.39 9.73 7.13
CA LYS A 119 5.42 10.06 6.16
C LYS A 119 4.77 10.17 4.78
N THR A 120 5.12 11.18 4.03
CA THR A 120 4.59 11.40 2.68
C THR A 120 5.69 11.89 1.75
N MET A 121 5.62 11.49 0.49
CA MET A 121 6.39 12.12 -0.58
C MET A 121 5.74 13.43 -0.96
N VAL A 122 6.53 14.46 -1.19
CA VAL A 122 6.04 15.71 -1.74
C VAL A 122 6.03 15.59 -3.26
N LEU A 123 4.83 15.50 -3.82
CA LEU A 123 4.62 15.30 -5.25
C LEU A 123 4.50 16.64 -5.98
N PRO A 124 4.95 16.74 -7.24
CA PRO A 124 4.65 17.88 -8.07
C PRO A 124 3.14 17.98 -8.32
N LYS A 125 2.70 19.16 -8.77
CA LYS A 125 1.30 19.34 -9.18
C LYS A 125 0.96 18.35 -10.29
N ASN A 126 -0.10 17.59 -10.09
CA ASN A 126 -0.55 16.56 -11.02
C ASN A 126 -1.98 16.89 -11.51
N PRO A 127 -2.18 17.19 -12.83
CA PRO A 127 -3.49 17.50 -13.36
C PRO A 127 -4.53 16.39 -13.17
N PHE A 128 -4.09 15.12 -13.15
CA PHE A 128 -4.96 13.98 -12.89
C PHE A 128 -5.53 14.04 -11.47
N PHE A 129 -4.69 14.27 -10.45
CA PHE A 129 -5.16 14.43 -9.07
C PHE A 129 -6.04 15.64 -8.89
N THR A 130 -5.69 16.76 -9.53
CA THR A 130 -6.51 17.98 -9.49
C THR A 130 -7.87 17.74 -10.13
N GLY A 131 -7.93 17.02 -11.26
CA GLY A 131 -9.16 16.67 -11.95
C GLY A 131 -10.09 15.76 -11.14
N LEU A 132 -9.53 14.91 -10.27
CA LEU A 132 -10.27 14.06 -9.33
C LEU A 132 -10.63 14.77 -8.03
N GLY A 133 -10.13 15.99 -7.80
CA GLY A 133 -10.33 16.72 -6.55
C GLY A 133 -9.61 16.09 -5.35
N VAL A 134 -8.50 15.39 -5.60
CA VAL A 134 -7.68 14.75 -4.55
C VAL A 134 -6.35 15.48 -4.38
N VAL A 135 -5.75 15.37 -3.20
CA VAL A 135 -4.45 15.99 -2.89
C VAL A 135 -3.27 15.03 -3.06
N GLY A 136 -3.53 13.77 -3.35
CA GLY A 136 -2.49 12.76 -3.49
C GLY A 136 -3.01 11.34 -3.34
N ILE A 137 -2.10 10.44 -2.96
CA ILE A 137 -2.35 9.02 -2.74
C ILE A 137 -2.04 8.63 -1.29
N LEU A 138 -2.82 7.72 -0.72
CA LEU A 138 -2.51 6.99 0.51
C LEU A 138 -2.04 5.59 0.12
N GLY A 139 -0.76 5.35 0.32
CA GLY A 139 -0.13 4.07 0.05
C GLY A 139 -0.41 3.01 1.12
N GLY A 140 0.08 1.81 0.90
CA GLY A 140 0.01 0.72 1.88
C GLY A 140 0.62 1.09 3.24
N ASP A 141 1.60 1.98 3.26
CA ASP A 141 2.25 2.51 4.46
C ASP A 141 1.30 3.28 5.40
N ALA A 142 0.23 3.90 4.87
CA ALA A 142 -0.80 4.55 5.68
C ALA A 142 -1.67 3.56 6.47
N PHE A 143 -1.68 2.28 6.07
CA PHE A 143 -2.52 1.23 6.66
C PHE A 143 -1.70 0.15 7.36
N ALA A 144 -0.44 0.42 7.68
CA ALA A 144 0.45 -0.51 8.35
C ALA A 144 -0.19 -1.12 9.63
N GLN A 145 -0.09 -2.44 9.80
CA GLN A 145 -0.65 -3.22 10.91
C GLN A 145 -2.20 -3.18 11.00
N SER A 146 -2.88 -2.81 9.93
CA SER A 146 -4.33 -2.82 9.83
C SER A 146 -4.82 -3.93 8.91
N VAL A 147 -6.07 -4.34 9.09
CA VAL A 147 -6.81 -5.09 8.09
C VAL A 147 -7.77 -4.14 7.40
N VAL A 148 -7.58 -3.98 6.10
CA VAL A 148 -8.43 -3.13 5.26
C VAL A 148 -9.33 -4.03 4.43
N THR A 149 -10.63 -3.77 4.49
CA THR A 149 -11.65 -4.49 3.70
C THR A 149 -12.31 -3.50 2.75
N PHE A 150 -12.37 -3.83 1.47
CA PHE A 150 -13.12 -3.08 0.48
C PHE A 150 -14.41 -3.83 0.13
N ASP A 151 -15.55 -3.21 0.40
CA ASP A 151 -16.84 -3.66 -0.10
C ASP A 151 -17.23 -2.78 -1.29
N SER A 152 -16.99 -3.31 -2.49
CA SER A 152 -17.27 -2.60 -3.73
C SER A 152 -18.77 -2.42 -4.00
N ARG A 153 -19.62 -3.28 -3.45
CA ARG A 153 -21.07 -3.19 -3.59
C ARG A 153 -21.63 -2.03 -2.79
N SER A 154 -21.23 -1.94 -1.52
CA SER A 154 -21.68 -0.88 -0.61
C SER A 154 -20.86 0.40 -0.74
N LYS A 155 -19.73 0.37 -1.49
CA LYS A 155 -18.75 1.45 -1.60
C LYS A 155 -18.25 1.94 -0.25
N ILE A 156 -17.86 0.99 0.60
CA ILE A 156 -17.26 1.26 1.91
C ILE A 156 -15.89 0.59 2.04
N MET A 157 -15.02 1.26 2.74
CA MET A 157 -13.75 0.73 3.21
C MET A 157 -13.83 0.55 4.72
N VAL A 158 -13.48 -0.62 5.24
CA VAL A 158 -13.43 -0.89 6.68
C VAL A 158 -11.99 -1.04 7.12
N ILE A 159 -11.57 -0.31 8.13
CA ILE A 159 -10.23 -0.42 8.73
C ILE A 159 -10.35 -1.03 10.11
N ASN A 160 -9.72 -2.18 10.33
CA ASN A 160 -9.58 -2.82 11.63
C ASN A 160 -8.12 -2.73 12.09
N TYR A 161 -7.87 -2.12 13.24
CA TYR A 161 -6.54 -1.91 13.78
C TYR A 161 -6.51 -2.20 15.30
N PRO A 162 -5.51 -2.86 15.81
CA PRO A 162 -4.36 -3.55 15.19
C PRO A 162 -4.64 -5.03 14.89
N TYR A 163 -5.85 -5.43 14.62
CA TYR A 163 -6.22 -6.83 14.54
C TYR A 163 -7.27 -7.08 13.46
N ARG A 164 -7.51 -8.36 13.22
CA ARG A 164 -8.47 -8.84 12.22
C ARG A 164 -9.91 -8.65 12.68
N PRO A 165 -10.84 -8.50 11.73
CA PRO A 165 -12.26 -8.56 12.00
C PRO A 165 -12.63 -9.83 12.75
N GLU A 166 -13.64 -9.73 13.62
CA GLU A 166 -14.19 -10.89 14.31
C GLU A 166 -14.67 -11.94 13.30
N GLY A 167 -14.38 -13.21 13.56
CA GLY A 167 -14.73 -14.33 12.67
C GLY A 167 -13.70 -14.66 11.58
N LEU A 168 -12.72 -13.80 11.28
CA LEU A 168 -11.63 -14.13 10.37
C LEU A 168 -10.51 -14.89 11.08
N LYS A 169 -10.22 -16.10 10.61
CA LYS A 169 -9.08 -16.89 11.08
C LYS A 169 -7.83 -16.56 10.25
N VAL A 170 -6.65 -16.69 10.85
CA VAL A 170 -5.37 -16.54 10.12
C VAL A 170 -5.27 -17.50 8.96
N THR A 171 -5.83 -18.71 9.13
CA THR A 171 -5.85 -19.78 8.14
C THR A 171 -6.80 -19.53 6.96
N ASP A 172 -7.70 -18.56 7.07
CA ASP A 172 -8.67 -18.25 6.01
C ASP A 172 -8.07 -17.32 4.93
N GLY A 173 -6.88 -16.79 5.19
CA GLY A 173 -6.15 -15.92 4.28
C GLY A 173 -5.12 -16.64 3.43
N ILE A 174 -4.73 -16.01 2.35
CA ILE A 174 -3.61 -16.44 1.52
C ILE A 174 -2.40 -15.62 1.91
N PRO A 175 -1.24 -16.25 2.20
CA PRO A 175 -0.04 -15.51 2.53
C PRO A 175 0.41 -14.61 1.38
N LEU A 176 0.84 -13.41 1.69
CA LEU A 176 1.57 -12.57 0.75
C LEU A 176 2.94 -13.21 0.49
N LEU A 177 3.41 -13.12 -0.75
CA LEU A 177 4.71 -13.65 -1.14
C LEU A 177 5.85 -12.71 -0.75
N ASP A 178 5.56 -11.42 -0.72
CA ASP A 178 6.49 -10.36 -0.37
C ASP A 178 5.71 -9.17 0.18
N GLU A 179 6.25 -8.51 1.20
CA GLU A 179 5.71 -7.30 1.82
C GLU A 179 6.75 -6.17 1.80
N THR A 180 7.65 -6.19 0.83
CA THR A 180 8.65 -5.13 0.72
C THR A 180 7.97 -3.78 0.53
N ASP A 181 8.34 -2.81 1.36
CA ASP A 181 7.81 -1.45 1.31
C ASP A 181 6.28 -1.33 1.43
N HIS A 182 5.62 -2.26 2.12
CA HIS A 182 4.16 -2.34 2.28
C HIS A 182 3.39 -2.66 0.99
N HIS A 183 4.05 -3.20 -0.01
CA HIS A 183 3.43 -3.72 -1.20
C HIS A 183 2.87 -5.13 -0.98
N SER A 184 1.70 -5.40 -1.52
CA SER A 184 1.06 -6.71 -1.42
C SER A 184 1.33 -7.53 -2.68
N ILE A 185 2.29 -8.45 -2.62
CA ILE A 185 2.61 -9.35 -3.72
C ILE A 185 1.90 -10.69 -3.51
N VAL A 186 1.11 -11.09 -4.48
CA VAL A 186 0.33 -12.33 -4.44
C VAL A 186 0.72 -13.27 -5.58
N ASN A 187 0.46 -14.56 -5.40
CA ASN A 187 0.62 -15.54 -6.46
C ASN A 187 -0.64 -15.63 -7.31
N VAL A 188 -0.45 -15.64 -8.61
CA VAL A 188 -1.51 -15.82 -9.61
C VAL A 188 -1.14 -16.97 -10.50
N ARG A 189 -2.11 -17.83 -10.79
CA ARG A 189 -1.93 -18.96 -11.71
C ARG A 189 -2.71 -18.76 -12.99
N LEU A 190 -1.99 -18.92 -14.11
CA LEU A 190 -2.56 -18.88 -15.44
C LEU A 190 -2.16 -20.18 -16.18
N GLY A 191 -3.12 -21.06 -16.43
CA GLY A 191 -2.82 -22.42 -16.84
C GLY A 191 -1.92 -23.11 -15.81
N ASP A 192 -0.78 -23.64 -16.24
CA ASP A 192 0.21 -24.30 -15.38
C ASP A 192 1.31 -23.35 -14.88
N ASN A 193 1.21 -22.07 -15.19
CA ASN A 193 2.22 -21.08 -14.81
C ASN A 193 1.80 -20.28 -13.58
N ASP A 194 2.66 -20.26 -12.58
CA ASP A 194 2.56 -19.38 -11.41
C ASP A 194 3.44 -18.15 -11.60
N PHE A 195 2.93 -16.97 -11.27
CA PHE A 195 3.70 -15.74 -11.28
C PHE A 195 3.25 -14.76 -10.20
N LYS A 196 4.18 -13.91 -9.81
CA LYS A 196 3.99 -12.92 -8.75
C LYS A 196 3.37 -11.67 -9.34
N VAL A 197 2.34 -11.14 -8.69
CA VAL A 197 1.69 -9.90 -9.11
C VAL A 197 1.54 -8.94 -7.94
N LEU A 198 1.66 -7.66 -8.21
CA LEU A 198 1.34 -6.60 -7.26
C LEU A 198 -0.17 -6.41 -7.21
N PHE A 199 -0.75 -6.47 -6.01
CA PHE A 199 -2.13 -6.08 -5.77
C PHE A 199 -2.18 -4.57 -5.52
N ASP A 200 -2.76 -3.83 -6.46
CA ASP A 200 -2.67 -2.38 -6.54
C ASP A 200 -4.04 -1.73 -6.78
N THR A 201 -4.67 -1.22 -5.73
CA THR A 201 -5.94 -0.48 -5.83
C THR A 201 -5.81 0.88 -6.52
N GLY A 202 -4.59 1.35 -6.75
CA GLY A 202 -4.28 2.54 -7.54
C GLY A 202 -4.23 2.28 -9.04
N ALA A 203 -4.10 1.01 -9.48
CA ALA A 203 -4.14 0.66 -10.88
C ALA A 203 -5.57 0.72 -11.44
N GLY A 204 -5.70 1.06 -12.71
CA GLY A 204 -6.94 0.89 -13.46
C GLY A 204 -6.91 -0.40 -14.27
N GLY A 205 -8.05 -1.08 -14.36
CA GLY A 205 -8.16 -2.37 -15.04
C GLY A 205 -7.85 -3.54 -14.13
N PHE A 206 -8.30 -4.73 -14.53
CA PHE A 206 -8.22 -5.92 -13.69
C PHE A 206 -6.81 -6.54 -13.67
N LEU A 207 -6.14 -6.59 -14.83
CA LEU A 207 -4.82 -7.22 -14.96
C LEU A 207 -3.98 -6.46 -16.00
N LEU A 208 -2.82 -6.00 -15.56
CA LEU A 208 -1.82 -5.33 -16.39
C LEU A 208 -0.58 -6.21 -16.46
N TYR A 209 -0.31 -6.82 -17.60
CA TYR A 209 0.88 -7.65 -17.80
C TYR A 209 2.12 -6.80 -18.03
N SER A 210 3.22 -7.12 -17.36
CA SER A 210 4.53 -6.71 -17.85
C SER A 210 4.80 -7.34 -19.22
N THR A 211 5.63 -6.69 -20.05
CA THR A 211 6.02 -7.26 -21.34
C THR A 211 6.68 -8.61 -21.17
N GLU A 212 7.52 -8.78 -20.16
CA GLU A 212 8.23 -10.04 -19.86
C GLU A 212 7.24 -11.16 -19.51
N ASP A 213 6.29 -10.90 -18.59
CA ASP A 213 5.29 -11.90 -18.22
C ASP A 213 4.37 -12.24 -19.39
N TYR A 214 4.01 -11.25 -20.20
CA TYR A 214 3.22 -11.52 -21.42
C TYR A 214 3.95 -12.44 -22.38
N GLU A 215 5.24 -12.25 -22.62
CA GLU A 215 6.03 -13.11 -23.51
C GLU A 215 6.07 -14.56 -23.02
N ARG A 216 6.17 -14.78 -21.72
CA ARG A 216 6.10 -16.10 -21.09
C ARG A 216 4.72 -16.77 -21.21
N LEU A 217 3.67 -15.98 -21.36
CA LEU A 217 2.27 -16.43 -21.36
C LEU A 217 1.58 -16.27 -22.72
N SER A 218 2.33 -15.93 -23.76
CA SER A 218 1.80 -15.65 -25.10
C SER A 218 1.00 -16.81 -25.70
N ASP A 219 1.39 -18.05 -25.39
CA ASP A 219 0.73 -19.26 -25.91
C ASP A 219 -0.67 -19.49 -25.37
N ILE A 220 -0.98 -18.93 -24.18
CA ILE A 220 -2.27 -19.09 -23.51
C ILE A 220 -3.10 -17.80 -23.50
N SER A 221 -2.59 -16.74 -24.10
CA SER A 221 -3.24 -15.44 -24.19
C SER A 221 -3.56 -15.10 -25.64
N LYS A 222 -4.81 -14.71 -25.90
CA LYS A 222 -5.23 -14.28 -27.23
C LYS A 222 -5.18 -12.76 -27.34
N VAL A 223 -4.37 -12.25 -28.28
CA VAL A 223 -4.39 -10.82 -28.63
C VAL A 223 -5.73 -10.45 -29.27
N THR A 224 -6.44 -9.50 -28.68
CA THR A 224 -7.71 -9.00 -29.17
C THR A 224 -7.60 -7.66 -29.87
N ASN A 225 -6.59 -6.87 -29.52
CA ASN A 225 -6.27 -5.60 -30.13
C ASN A 225 -4.78 -5.27 -29.92
N HIS A 226 -4.22 -4.44 -30.81
CA HIS A 226 -2.83 -4.00 -30.77
C HIS A 226 -2.78 -2.53 -31.21
N GLY A 227 -2.00 -1.73 -30.53
CA GLY A 227 -1.86 -0.30 -30.87
C GLY A 227 -0.96 0.44 -29.90
N TYR A 228 -0.92 1.74 -30.05
CA TYR A 228 -0.18 2.64 -29.17
C TYR A 228 -1.10 3.31 -28.18
N GLY A 229 -0.70 3.44 -26.95
CA GLY A 229 -1.47 4.11 -25.91
C GLY A 229 -0.65 4.47 -24.68
N ILE A 230 -1.25 5.27 -23.82
CA ILE A 230 -0.73 5.60 -22.49
C ILE A 230 -1.37 4.63 -21.50
N VAL A 231 -0.58 3.74 -20.91
CA VAL A 231 -1.09 2.70 -20.02
C VAL A 231 -1.27 3.21 -18.60
N ALA A 232 -0.45 4.18 -18.18
CA ALA A 232 -0.44 4.63 -16.80
C ALA A 232 -0.24 6.15 -16.66
N ALA A 233 -0.90 6.71 -15.66
CA ALA A 233 -0.58 8.02 -15.09
C ALA A 233 0.21 7.76 -13.81
N GLY A 234 1.52 7.83 -13.89
CA GLY A 234 2.39 7.72 -12.71
C GLY A 234 2.39 9.00 -11.87
N ILE A 235 3.11 8.98 -10.77
CA ILE A 235 3.30 10.17 -9.91
C ILE A 235 4.04 11.30 -10.63
N THR A 236 4.79 11.00 -11.68
CA THR A 236 5.47 11.98 -12.55
C THR A 236 4.54 12.56 -13.62
N GLY A 237 3.31 12.08 -13.73
CA GLY A 237 2.34 12.47 -14.75
C GLY A 237 2.02 11.36 -15.74
N LEU A 238 1.52 11.75 -16.92
CA LEU A 238 1.21 10.78 -17.98
C LEU A 238 2.49 10.18 -18.55
N GLY A 239 2.50 8.87 -18.72
CA GLY A 239 3.54 8.16 -19.45
C GLY A 239 3.60 8.56 -20.93
N LYS A 240 4.67 8.17 -21.59
CA LYS A 240 4.74 8.27 -23.06
C LYS A 240 3.86 7.20 -23.70
N PRO A 241 3.32 7.44 -24.89
CA PRO A 241 2.66 6.39 -25.64
C PRO A 241 3.62 5.24 -25.91
N VAL A 242 3.18 4.04 -25.58
CA VAL A 242 3.93 2.78 -25.76
C VAL A 242 3.11 1.80 -26.57
N ASP A 243 3.79 0.80 -27.11
CA ASP A 243 3.12 -0.33 -27.75
C ASP A 243 2.36 -1.15 -26.73
N ILE A 244 1.06 -1.33 -26.93
CA ILE A 244 0.18 -2.08 -26.03
C ILE A 244 -0.59 -3.16 -26.80
N LYS A 245 -0.75 -4.29 -26.17
CA LYS A 245 -1.64 -5.36 -26.63
C LYS A 245 -2.78 -5.50 -25.62
N LYS A 246 -4.01 -5.48 -26.11
CA LYS A 246 -5.15 -5.98 -25.34
C LYS A 246 -5.25 -7.47 -25.57
N VAL A 247 -5.29 -8.22 -24.49
CA VAL A 247 -5.29 -9.67 -24.52
C VAL A 247 -6.48 -10.21 -23.76
N SER A 248 -6.98 -11.38 -24.18
CA SER A 248 -7.96 -12.13 -23.41
C SER A 248 -7.30 -13.43 -22.94
N VAL A 249 -7.44 -13.74 -21.68
CA VAL A 249 -7.02 -15.01 -21.08
C VAL A 249 -8.24 -15.86 -20.77
N PRO A 250 -8.23 -17.13 -21.14
CA PRO A 250 -9.39 -18.03 -20.91
C PRO A 250 -9.72 -18.17 -19.44
N SER A 251 -8.72 -18.34 -18.60
CA SER A 251 -8.90 -18.52 -17.15
C SER A 251 -7.65 -18.04 -16.39
N ILE A 252 -7.88 -17.47 -15.24
CA ILE A 252 -6.86 -17.08 -14.29
C ILE A 252 -7.31 -17.41 -12.86
N ASN A 253 -6.45 -18.03 -12.08
CA ASN A 253 -6.71 -18.28 -10.67
C ASN A 253 -5.97 -17.26 -9.81
N ILE A 254 -6.72 -16.49 -9.04
CA ILE A 254 -6.22 -15.47 -8.12
C ILE A 254 -6.70 -15.84 -6.72
N MET A 255 -5.77 -16.11 -5.84
CA MET A 255 -6.08 -16.42 -4.43
C MET A 255 -7.14 -17.54 -4.28
N GLY A 256 -7.02 -18.61 -5.11
CA GLY A 256 -7.93 -19.74 -5.07
C GLY A 256 -9.28 -19.52 -5.78
N LYS A 257 -9.53 -18.33 -6.33
CA LYS A 257 -10.70 -18.04 -7.15
C LYS A 257 -10.35 -18.07 -8.62
N GLU A 258 -11.15 -18.76 -9.41
CA GLU A 258 -11.03 -18.79 -10.85
C GLU A 258 -11.88 -17.69 -11.49
N PHE A 259 -11.25 -16.94 -12.39
CA PHE A 259 -11.89 -15.93 -13.23
C PHE A 259 -11.71 -16.36 -14.69
N THR A 260 -12.77 -16.29 -15.47
CA THR A 260 -12.77 -16.72 -16.88
C THR A 260 -12.96 -15.54 -17.82
N ASN A 261 -12.43 -15.68 -19.05
CA ASN A 261 -12.51 -14.65 -20.09
C ASN A 261 -11.99 -13.29 -19.64
N VAL A 262 -10.84 -13.29 -18.99
CA VAL A 262 -10.26 -12.09 -18.38
C VAL A 262 -9.63 -11.20 -19.44
N GLY A 263 -10.09 -9.97 -19.55
CA GLY A 263 -9.43 -8.92 -20.34
C GLY A 263 -8.24 -8.36 -19.61
N SER A 264 -7.12 -8.19 -20.33
CA SER A 264 -5.89 -7.65 -19.81
C SER A 264 -5.22 -6.71 -20.81
N THR A 265 -4.24 -5.96 -20.35
CA THR A 265 -3.45 -5.06 -21.21
C THR A 265 -1.96 -5.24 -20.90
N THR A 266 -1.11 -5.29 -21.92
CA THR A 266 0.34 -5.28 -21.69
C THR A 266 0.82 -3.89 -21.32
N THR A 267 1.91 -3.83 -20.58
CA THR A 267 2.53 -2.59 -20.11
C THR A 267 4.04 -2.73 -20.06
N VAL A 268 4.74 -1.62 -20.10
CA VAL A 268 6.23 -1.56 -19.96
C VAL A 268 6.70 -1.54 -18.51
N MET A 269 5.82 -1.75 -17.56
CA MET A 269 6.17 -1.81 -16.13
C MET A 269 7.04 -3.02 -15.79
N ASN A 270 7.80 -2.92 -14.70
CA ASN A 270 8.72 -3.98 -14.24
C ASN A 270 8.01 -5.14 -13.50
N GLY A 271 6.72 -5.32 -13.68
CA GLY A 271 5.97 -6.40 -13.07
C GLY A 271 4.50 -6.35 -13.45
N THR A 272 3.83 -7.48 -13.29
CA THR A 272 2.40 -7.61 -13.54
C THR A 272 1.62 -7.11 -12.32
N ILE A 273 0.51 -6.43 -12.56
CA ILE A 273 -0.33 -5.78 -11.55
C ILE A 273 -1.77 -6.28 -11.67
N ILE A 274 -2.43 -6.48 -10.53
CA ILE A 274 -3.88 -6.62 -10.40
C ILE A 274 -4.42 -5.34 -9.74
N GLY A 275 -5.38 -4.69 -10.40
CA GLY A 275 -6.09 -3.52 -9.91
C GLY A 275 -7.46 -3.82 -9.34
#